data_5280ac7849f4dc01b293936a3c016054
#
_entry.id   5280ac7849f4dc01b293936a3c016054
#
_cell.length_a   1.000
_cell.length_b   1.000
_cell.length_c   1.000
_cell.angle_alpha   90.00
_cell.angle_beta   90.00
_cell.angle_gamma   90.00
#
_symmetry.space_group_name_H-M   'P 1'
#
loop_
_entity.id
_entity.type
_entity.pdbx_description
1 polymer ?
#
loop_
_entity_poly.entity_id
_entity_poly.type
_entity_poly.pdbx_seq_one_letter_code
_entity_poly.pdbx_strand_id
1 'polypeptide(L)'
;MPSLKPPASSLELQASSLAFEVQAREGEARAGVITTRRGQIETPVFMPVGTAGTVKGIRFEELEAADLDARIILGNTYHLWLRPGIDVIKACGGLHKFIGWERAMLTDSGGFQVWSLTEIRKITEEGTEFRSHIDGALCFLSPEISMEVQTALGSEIAMAFDECPPGQIDHDAARRSMELTLRWAQRSKEAHVALQAGMLRPSLGEGWGEGLRRAKASPLPPLPGGEGEKRQALFGIIQGASHLDLRRESLVRTVEIGFDGYAIGGLSVGEEKPVMLEIIEDI
;
A
#
# COMPACT_ATOMS: atom_id res chain seq x y z
N MET A 1 -0.42 26.97 -40.79
CA MET A 1 0.16 26.16 -39.71
C MET A 1 -1.01 25.59 -38.93
N PRO A 2 -1.34 24.29 -39.01
CA PRO A 2 -2.41 23.72 -38.21
C PRO A 2 -1.93 23.51 -36.79
N SER A 3 -2.72 24.00 -35.82
CA SER A 3 -2.55 23.83 -34.39
C SER A 3 -2.69 22.34 -34.04
N LEU A 4 -1.60 21.71 -33.59
CA LEU A 4 -1.60 20.39 -32.98
C LEU A 4 -2.31 20.49 -31.63
N LYS A 5 -3.54 19.97 -31.53
CA LYS A 5 -4.18 19.66 -30.25
C LYS A 5 -3.35 18.55 -29.58
N PRO A 6 -3.04 18.66 -28.28
CA PRO A 6 -2.43 17.55 -27.54
C PRO A 6 -3.42 16.37 -27.50
N PRO A 7 -2.92 15.11 -27.48
CA PRO A 7 -3.78 13.94 -27.41
C PRO A 7 -4.57 13.96 -26.09
N ALA A 8 -5.88 13.74 -26.20
CA ALA A 8 -6.76 13.54 -25.08
C ALA A 8 -6.43 12.20 -24.39
N SER A 9 -5.65 12.26 -23.32
CA SER A 9 -5.51 11.18 -22.33
C SER A 9 -5.09 11.75 -20.97
N SER A 10 -5.84 12.71 -20.47
CA SER A 10 -5.95 12.90 -19.03
C SER A 10 -7.24 12.21 -18.60
N LEU A 11 -7.14 10.95 -18.17
CA LEU A 11 -8.14 10.38 -17.29
C LEU A 11 -8.14 11.29 -16.06
N GLU A 12 -9.12 12.18 -15.97
CA GLU A 12 -9.35 12.96 -14.75
C GLU A 12 -9.64 11.94 -13.65
N LEU A 13 -8.67 11.77 -12.76
CA LEU A 13 -8.81 10.96 -11.57
C LEU A 13 -9.99 11.51 -10.77
N GLN A 14 -11.02 10.69 -10.55
CA GLN A 14 -12.02 11.01 -9.55
C GLN A 14 -11.31 11.33 -8.23
N ALA A 15 -11.73 12.39 -7.53
CA ALA A 15 -11.15 12.76 -6.24
C ALA A 15 -11.16 11.56 -5.29
N SER A 16 -10.03 11.35 -4.59
CA SER A 16 -9.96 10.27 -3.59
C SER A 16 -10.96 10.51 -2.46
N SER A 17 -11.26 9.43 -1.73
CA SER A 17 -12.10 9.52 -0.52
C SER A 17 -11.38 10.19 0.65
N LEU A 18 -10.12 10.55 0.48
CA LEU A 18 -9.28 11.09 1.55
C LEU A 18 -9.11 12.60 1.37
N ALA A 19 -9.33 13.34 2.44
CA ALA A 19 -8.98 14.75 2.55
C ALA A 19 -8.16 14.95 3.83
N PHE A 20 -7.18 15.85 3.79
CA PHE A 20 -6.37 16.22 4.95
C PHE A 20 -6.43 17.72 5.16
N GLU A 21 -6.72 18.14 6.38
CA GLU A 21 -6.80 19.55 6.77
C GLU A 21 -5.91 19.79 8.01
N VAL A 22 -4.98 20.73 7.90
CA VAL A 22 -4.18 21.17 9.05
C VAL A 22 -5.00 22.13 9.89
N GLN A 23 -5.22 21.79 11.16
CA GLN A 23 -6.01 22.58 12.08
C GLN A 23 -5.19 23.48 13.00
N ALA A 24 -3.97 23.07 13.36
CA ALA A 24 -3.08 23.84 14.21
C ALA A 24 -1.62 23.62 13.82
N ARG A 25 -0.79 24.63 14.11
CA ARG A 25 0.68 24.59 13.94
C ARG A 25 1.37 25.22 15.14
N GLU A 26 2.52 24.64 15.51
CA GLU A 26 3.45 25.20 16.49
C GLU A 26 4.88 24.90 16.01
N GLY A 27 5.58 25.92 15.48
CA GLY A 27 6.83 25.70 14.74
C GLY A 27 6.59 24.81 13.51
N GLU A 28 7.38 23.75 13.38
CA GLU A 28 7.21 22.75 12.33
C GLU A 28 6.15 21.67 12.68
N ALA A 29 5.75 21.58 13.96
CA ALA A 29 4.72 20.64 14.36
C ALA A 29 3.35 21.06 13.84
N ARG A 30 2.53 20.07 13.48
CA ARG A 30 1.16 20.29 12.99
C ARG A 30 0.21 19.25 13.54
N ALA A 31 -0.98 19.70 13.92
CA ALA A 31 -2.14 18.84 14.15
C ALA A 31 -3.13 19.02 12.98
N GLY A 32 -3.76 17.95 12.58
CA GLY A 32 -4.70 17.98 11.47
C GLY A 32 -5.72 16.87 11.56
N VAL A 33 -6.60 16.80 10.57
CA VAL A 33 -7.64 15.78 10.46
C VAL A 33 -7.59 15.15 9.08
N ILE A 34 -7.49 13.83 9.04
CA ILE A 34 -7.73 13.04 7.84
C ILE A 34 -9.22 12.68 7.83
N THR A 35 -9.93 13.05 6.79
CA THR A 35 -11.30 12.61 6.55
C THR A 35 -11.31 11.45 5.58
N THR A 36 -11.92 10.34 5.96
CA THR A 36 -12.11 9.14 5.13
C THR A 36 -13.61 8.83 4.99
N ARG A 37 -13.96 7.87 4.15
CA ARG A 37 -15.35 7.36 4.07
C ARG A 37 -15.82 6.68 5.37
N ARG A 38 -14.89 6.34 6.28
CA ARG A 38 -15.18 5.70 7.58
C ARG A 38 -14.99 6.61 8.78
N GLY A 39 -14.95 7.91 8.56
CA GLY A 39 -14.86 8.90 9.62
C GLY A 39 -13.58 9.71 9.59
N GLN A 40 -13.43 10.51 10.62
CA GLN A 40 -12.30 11.41 10.80
C GLN A 40 -11.23 10.78 11.70
N ILE A 41 -9.99 11.12 11.41
CA ILE A 41 -8.80 10.67 12.13
C ILE A 41 -7.98 11.91 12.47
N GLU A 42 -7.91 12.24 13.75
CA GLU A 42 -7.04 13.31 14.23
C GLU A 42 -5.58 12.89 14.11
N THR A 43 -4.71 13.83 13.73
CA THR A 43 -3.27 13.57 13.56
C THR A 43 -2.44 14.56 14.37
N PRO A 44 -1.28 14.14 14.90
CA PRO A 44 -0.61 12.84 14.71
C PRO A 44 -1.35 11.67 15.39
N VAL A 45 -1.29 10.48 14.82
CA VAL A 45 -1.96 9.29 15.35
C VAL A 45 -1.05 8.06 15.23
N PHE A 46 -1.12 7.18 16.21
CA PHE A 46 -0.52 5.85 16.12
C PHE A 46 -1.47 4.89 15.39
N MET A 47 -0.92 4.10 14.48
CA MET A 47 -1.67 3.11 13.72
C MET A 47 -1.28 1.70 14.20
N PRO A 48 -2.15 1.01 14.96
CA PRO A 48 -1.90 -0.36 15.38
C PRO A 48 -1.80 -1.31 14.19
N VAL A 49 -0.84 -2.27 14.25
CA VAL A 49 -0.62 -3.23 13.19
C VAL A 49 -1.50 -4.46 13.38
N GLY A 50 -2.43 -4.65 12.46
CA GLY A 50 -3.32 -5.81 12.37
C GLY A 50 -2.89 -6.76 11.25
N THR A 51 -1.73 -7.42 11.39
CA THR A 51 -1.03 -8.21 10.36
C THR A 51 -1.95 -9.10 9.52
N ALA A 52 -2.75 -9.94 10.15
CA ALA A 52 -3.68 -10.86 9.49
C ALA A 52 -5.15 -10.44 9.72
N GLY A 53 -5.41 -9.13 9.74
CA GLY A 53 -6.72 -8.58 10.06
C GLY A 53 -7.05 -8.61 11.56
N THR A 54 -6.04 -8.74 12.43
CA THR A 54 -6.20 -8.70 13.90
C THR A 54 -4.96 -8.11 14.54
N VAL A 55 -5.14 -7.25 15.52
CA VAL A 55 -4.05 -6.73 16.37
C VAL A 55 -3.75 -7.76 17.45
N LYS A 56 -2.50 -8.21 17.50
CA LYS A 56 -2.09 -9.35 18.32
C LYS A 56 -2.30 -9.07 19.81
N GLY A 57 -3.11 -9.91 20.48
CA GLY A 57 -3.33 -9.84 21.92
C GLY A 57 -4.35 -8.78 22.36
N ILE A 58 -5.00 -8.07 21.44
CA ILE A 58 -6.01 -7.05 21.76
C ILE A 58 -7.24 -7.30 20.90
N ARG A 59 -8.43 -7.26 21.50
CA ARG A 59 -9.71 -7.34 20.77
C ARG A 59 -10.08 -5.98 20.17
N PHE A 60 -10.93 -5.97 19.15
CA PHE A 60 -11.35 -4.72 18.51
C PHE A 60 -12.12 -3.82 19.46
N GLU A 61 -12.96 -4.36 20.33
CA GLU A 61 -13.68 -3.60 21.34
C GLU A 61 -12.72 -2.85 22.30
N GLU A 62 -11.55 -3.43 22.57
CA GLU A 62 -10.51 -2.80 23.39
C GLU A 62 -9.78 -1.71 22.63
N LEU A 63 -9.55 -1.89 21.31
CA LEU A 63 -8.98 -0.84 20.45
C LEU A 63 -9.93 0.35 20.25
N GLU A 64 -11.23 0.09 20.27
CA GLU A 64 -12.29 1.10 20.12
C GLU A 64 -12.63 1.79 21.43
N ALA A 65 -12.24 1.22 22.57
CA ALA A 65 -12.47 1.81 23.88
C ALA A 65 -11.82 3.20 24.03
N ALA A 66 -12.42 4.06 24.84
CA ALA A 66 -12.02 5.45 24.98
C ALA A 66 -10.55 5.67 25.37
N ASP A 67 -9.94 4.70 26.05
CA ASP A 67 -8.53 4.78 26.49
C ASP A 67 -7.54 4.63 25.32
N LEU A 68 -7.91 3.89 24.24
CA LEU A 68 -7.07 3.68 23.07
C LEU A 68 -7.61 4.42 21.84
N ASP A 69 -8.92 4.37 21.65
CA ASP A 69 -9.67 5.02 20.56
C ASP A 69 -8.97 4.96 19.19
N ALA A 70 -8.45 3.78 18.83
CA ALA A 70 -7.76 3.57 17.56
C ALA A 70 -8.69 3.87 16.39
N ARG A 71 -8.40 4.91 15.63
CA ARG A 71 -9.22 5.36 14.49
C ARG A 71 -8.86 4.70 13.17
N ILE A 72 -7.67 4.13 13.10
CA ILE A 72 -7.13 3.46 11.91
C ILE A 72 -6.23 2.31 12.34
N ILE A 73 -6.28 1.20 11.59
CA ILE A 73 -5.38 0.06 11.75
C ILE A 73 -4.68 -0.24 10.42
N LEU A 74 -3.54 -0.94 10.48
CA LEU A 74 -2.81 -1.41 9.31
C LEU A 74 -3.04 -2.91 9.11
N GLY A 75 -3.45 -3.30 7.89
CA GLY A 75 -3.49 -4.69 7.44
C GLY A 75 -2.32 -5.02 6.52
N ASN A 76 -1.72 -6.21 6.65
CA ASN A 76 -0.61 -6.60 5.78
C ASN A 76 -1.11 -7.35 4.54
N THR A 77 -0.93 -6.75 3.38
CA THR A 77 -1.32 -7.29 2.08
C THR A 77 -0.77 -8.68 1.82
N TYR A 78 0.54 -8.89 2.03
CA TYR A 78 1.20 -10.18 1.86
C TYR A 78 0.54 -11.30 2.67
N HIS A 79 0.31 -11.08 3.97
CA HIS A 79 -0.28 -12.09 4.86
C HIS A 79 -1.73 -12.40 4.49
N LEU A 80 -2.54 -11.39 4.23
CA LEU A 80 -3.94 -11.53 3.88
C LEU A 80 -4.14 -12.18 2.50
N TRP A 81 -3.25 -11.91 1.55
CA TRP A 81 -3.23 -12.55 0.25
C TRP A 81 -2.91 -14.04 0.33
N LEU A 82 -1.91 -14.42 1.13
CA LEU A 82 -1.54 -15.84 1.31
C LEU A 82 -2.57 -16.60 2.17
N ARG A 83 -3.11 -15.96 3.20
CA ARG A 83 -4.09 -16.56 4.12
C ARG A 83 -4.95 -15.48 4.81
N PRO A 84 -6.28 -15.51 4.70
CA PRO A 84 -7.11 -16.59 4.15
C PRO A 84 -7.18 -16.65 2.62
N GLY A 85 -6.61 -15.66 1.92
CA GLY A 85 -6.69 -15.51 0.49
C GLY A 85 -7.80 -14.55 0.06
N ILE A 86 -7.62 -13.92 -1.09
CA ILE A 86 -8.49 -12.83 -1.56
C ILE A 86 -9.90 -13.30 -1.88
N ASP A 87 -10.06 -14.53 -2.37
CA ASP A 87 -11.38 -15.07 -2.70
C ASP A 87 -12.28 -15.20 -1.46
N VAL A 88 -11.70 -15.62 -0.33
CA VAL A 88 -12.42 -15.70 0.96
C VAL A 88 -12.82 -14.29 1.42
N ILE A 89 -11.90 -13.34 1.38
CA ILE A 89 -12.15 -11.95 1.82
C ILE A 89 -13.22 -11.30 0.92
N LYS A 90 -13.16 -11.48 -0.39
CA LYS A 90 -14.18 -10.99 -1.33
C LYS A 90 -15.54 -11.61 -1.06
N ALA A 91 -15.60 -12.92 -0.80
CA ALA A 91 -16.86 -13.61 -0.50
C ALA A 91 -17.51 -13.07 0.78
N CYS A 92 -16.71 -12.57 1.74
CA CYS A 92 -17.19 -11.90 2.95
C CYS A 92 -17.56 -10.42 2.74
N GLY A 93 -17.33 -9.85 1.55
CA GLY A 93 -17.62 -8.46 1.23
C GLY A 93 -16.52 -7.47 1.63
N GLY A 94 -15.27 -7.90 1.59
CA GLY A 94 -14.06 -7.12 1.90
C GLY A 94 -13.52 -7.36 3.30
N LEU A 95 -12.32 -6.81 3.56
CA LEU A 95 -11.59 -7.07 4.80
C LEU A 95 -12.33 -6.54 6.03
N HIS A 96 -12.94 -5.37 5.97
CA HIS A 96 -13.70 -4.79 7.07
C HIS A 96 -14.80 -5.74 7.59
N LYS A 97 -15.60 -6.28 6.68
CA LYS A 97 -16.66 -7.23 7.04
C LYS A 97 -16.10 -8.57 7.51
N PHE A 98 -15.01 -9.02 6.89
CA PHE A 98 -14.36 -10.27 7.27
C PHE A 98 -13.85 -10.25 8.71
N ILE A 99 -13.31 -9.11 9.18
CA ILE A 99 -12.75 -8.98 10.54
C ILE A 99 -13.68 -8.29 11.54
N GLY A 100 -14.77 -7.67 11.09
CA GLY A 100 -15.69 -6.91 11.97
C GLY A 100 -15.13 -5.55 12.41
N TRP A 101 -14.28 -4.90 11.60
CA TRP A 101 -13.72 -3.58 11.88
C TRP A 101 -14.43 -2.50 11.08
N GLU A 102 -15.05 -1.54 11.75
CA GLU A 102 -15.88 -0.50 11.08
C GLU A 102 -15.14 0.82 10.83
N ARG A 103 -13.97 1.02 11.45
CA ARG A 103 -13.16 2.24 11.30
C ARG A 103 -12.19 2.14 10.12
N ALA A 104 -11.41 3.19 9.88
CA ALA A 104 -10.49 3.24 8.75
C ALA A 104 -9.37 2.17 8.81
N MET A 105 -8.87 1.81 7.64
CA MET A 105 -7.78 0.85 7.46
C MET A 105 -6.83 1.31 6.36
N LEU A 106 -5.54 1.10 6.60
CA LEU A 106 -4.50 1.15 5.60
C LEU A 106 -4.02 -0.28 5.32
N THR A 107 -3.76 -0.62 4.06
CA THR A 107 -3.04 -1.83 3.69
C THR A 107 -1.67 -1.49 3.15
N ASP A 108 -0.64 -2.20 3.62
CA ASP A 108 0.72 -2.03 3.10
C ASP A 108 0.88 -2.59 1.67
N SER A 109 2.05 -2.33 1.06
CA SER A 109 2.34 -2.81 -0.30
C SER A 109 2.56 -4.32 -0.40
N GLY A 110 2.96 -4.98 0.70
CA GLY A 110 3.45 -6.36 0.74
C GLY A 110 4.95 -6.50 0.44
N GLY A 111 5.63 -5.46 -0.05
CA GLY A 111 7.04 -5.51 -0.45
C GLY A 111 8.00 -5.82 0.69
N PHE A 112 7.82 -5.20 1.85
CA PHE A 112 8.64 -5.44 3.03
C PHE A 112 8.57 -6.89 3.51
N GLN A 113 7.40 -7.52 3.54
CA GLN A 113 7.23 -8.91 3.99
C GLN A 113 7.90 -9.89 3.04
N VAL A 114 7.88 -9.63 1.74
CA VAL A 114 8.65 -10.40 0.76
C VAL A 114 10.14 -10.31 1.07
N TRP A 115 10.64 -9.13 1.47
CA TRP A 115 12.03 -8.97 1.87
C TRP A 115 12.34 -9.67 3.20
N SER A 116 11.52 -9.48 4.23
CA SER A 116 11.85 -9.88 5.61
C SER A 116 11.54 -11.34 5.94
N LEU A 117 10.59 -11.98 5.24
CA LEU A 117 10.10 -13.31 5.57
C LEU A 117 10.52 -14.40 4.59
N THR A 118 11.21 -14.05 3.48
CA THR A 118 11.56 -15.02 2.46
C THR A 118 13.07 -15.11 2.27
N GLU A 119 13.62 -16.30 2.48
CA GLU A 119 15.06 -16.57 2.27
C GLU A 119 15.42 -16.63 0.77
N ILE A 120 14.48 -17.09 -0.05
CA ILE A 120 14.69 -17.27 -1.50
C ILE A 120 13.71 -16.32 -2.22
N ARG A 121 14.27 -15.27 -2.79
CA ARG A 121 13.54 -14.31 -3.62
C ARG A 121 14.36 -13.91 -4.83
N LYS A 122 13.67 -13.61 -5.91
CA LYS A 122 14.26 -13.04 -7.12
C LYS A 122 13.50 -11.76 -7.45
N ILE A 123 14.19 -10.62 -7.36
CA ILE A 123 13.67 -9.31 -7.72
C ILE A 123 14.02 -9.04 -9.18
N THR A 124 13.02 -8.64 -9.96
CA THR A 124 13.16 -8.27 -11.38
C THR A 124 12.40 -6.97 -11.64
N GLU A 125 12.47 -6.45 -12.84
CA GLU A 125 11.68 -5.28 -13.25
C GLU A 125 10.17 -5.54 -13.16
N GLU A 126 9.76 -6.78 -13.45
CA GLU A 126 8.34 -7.18 -13.46
C GLU A 126 7.75 -7.27 -12.06
N GLY A 127 8.55 -7.68 -11.07
CA GLY A 127 8.11 -7.92 -9.70
C GLY A 127 9.06 -8.85 -8.96
N THR A 128 8.56 -9.47 -7.90
CA THR A 128 9.34 -10.34 -7.02
C THR A 128 8.78 -11.75 -6.98
N GLU A 129 9.59 -12.73 -7.34
CA GLU A 129 9.32 -14.15 -7.15
C GLU A 129 9.87 -14.60 -5.79
N PHE A 130 9.11 -15.37 -5.04
CA PHE A 130 9.49 -15.84 -3.71
C PHE A 130 8.74 -17.12 -3.33
N ARG A 131 9.22 -17.79 -2.26
CA ARG A 131 8.49 -18.91 -1.67
C ARG A 131 7.66 -18.49 -0.48
N SER A 132 6.39 -18.90 -0.47
CA SER A 132 5.47 -18.69 0.66
C SER A 132 6.07 -19.30 1.95
N HIS A 133 6.08 -18.52 3.02
CA HIS A 133 6.50 -19.00 4.34
C HIS A 133 5.49 -19.97 5.00
N ILE A 134 4.28 -20.10 4.41
CA ILE A 134 3.22 -20.96 4.95
C ILE A 134 3.40 -22.41 4.48
N ASP A 135 3.65 -22.61 3.19
CA ASP A 135 3.63 -23.93 2.54
C ASP A 135 4.76 -24.13 1.53
N GLY A 136 5.64 -23.14 1.35
CA GLY A 136 6.76 -23.20 0.41
C GLY A 136 6.37 -23.04 -1.06
N ALA A 137 5.09 -22.77 -1.37
CA ALA A 137 4.63 -22.57 -2.74
C ALA A 137 5.36 -21.40 -3.40
N LEU A 138 5.64 -21.53 -4.70
CA LEU A 138 6.21 -20.43 -5.49
C LEU A 138 5.16 -19.37 -5.72
N CYS A 139 5.47 -18.13 -5.36
CA CYS A 139 4.60 -16.96 -5.49
C CYS A 139 5.32 -15.86 -6.29
N PHE A 140 4.53 -15.02 -6.90
CA PHE A 140 5.02 -13.81 -7.57
C PHE A 140 4.15 -12.62 -7.19
N LEU A 141 4.77 -11.51 -6.83
CA LEU A 141 4.09 -10.26 -6.50
C LEU A 141 4.65 -9.14 -7.38
N SER A 142 3.77 -8.45 -8.07
CA SER A 142 4.08 -7.28 -8.90
C SER A 142 3.33 -6.05 -8.41
N PRO A 143 3.65 -4.84 -8.90
CA PRO A 143 2.85 -3.65 -8.65
C PRO A 143 1.37 -3.86 -8.93
N GLU A 144 1.03 -4.46 -10.07
CA GLU A 144 -0.35 -4.69 -10.50
C GLU A 144 -1.07 -5.66 -9.56
N ILE A 145 -0.42 -6.79 -9.21
CA ILE A 145 -0.99 -7.78 -8.29
C ILE A 145 -1.19 -7.18 -6.90
N SER A 146 -0.24 -6.39 -6.40
CA SER A 146 -0.38 -5.69 -5.12
C SER A 146 -1.60 -4.76 -5.14
N MET A 147 -1.81 -4.00 -6.22
CA MET A 147 -2.99 -3.13 -6.36
C MET A 147 -4.31 -3.93 -6.45
N GLU A 148 -4.32 -5.06 -7.17
CA GLU A 148 -5.48 -5.96 -7.22
C GLU A 148 -5.84 -6.51 -5.84
N VAL A 149 -4.84 -6.95 -5.08
CA VAL A 149 -5.03 -7.46 -3.71
C VAL A 149 -5.57 -6.36 -2.80
N GLN A 150 -4.95 -5.18 -2.76
CA GLN A 150 -5.35 -4.09 -1.88
C GLN A 150 -6.74 -3.54 -2.24
N THR A 151 -7.07 -3.48 -3.53
CA THR A 151 -8.43 -3.14 -4.00
C THR A 151 -9.45 -4.15 -3.50
N ALA A 152 -9.13 -5.44 -3.55
CA ALA A 152 -10.01 -6.50 -3.06
C ALA A 152 -10.15 -6.50 -1.54
N LEU A 153 -9.12 -6.10 -0.79
CA LEU A 153 -9.19 -5.90 0.65
C LEU A 153 -10.13 -4.74 1.00
N GLY A 154 -10.16 -3.68 0.19
CA GLY A 154 -11.08 -2.56 0.32
C GLY A 154 -10.73 -1.61 1.47
N SER A 155 -9.44 -1.41 1.78
CA SER A 155 -8.96 -0.40 2.72
C SER A 155 -9.23 1.02 2.24
N GLU A 156 -9.19 2.01 3.13
CA GLU A 156 -9.29 3.43 2.78
C GLU A 156 -8.02 3.92 2.10
N ILE A 157 -6.87 3.39 2.52
CA ILE A 157 -5.55 3.77 2.00
C ILE A 157 -4.82 2.52 1.54
N ALA A 158 -4.38 2.51 0.28
CA ALA A 158 -3.47 1.53 -0.29
C ALA A 158 -2.07 2.13 -0.44
N MET A 159 -1.04 1.27 -0.44
CA MET A 159 0.35 1.68 -0.61
C MET A 159 0.89 1.21 -1.95
N ALA A 160 1.60 2.07 -2.68
CA ALA A 160 2.30 1.67 -3.90
C ALA A 160 3.32 0.56 -3.60
N PHE A 161 3.51 -0.36 -4.55
CA PHE A 161 4.47 -1.44 -4.39
C PHE A 161 5.90 -0.91 -4.47
N ASP A 162 6.75 -1.28 -3.53
CA ASP A 162 8.11 -0.79 -3.37
C ASP A 162 9.11 -1.91 -3.14
N GLU A 163 10.38 -1.66 -3.46
CA GLU A 163 11.50 -2.45 -2.98
C GLU A 163 12.06 -1.81 -1.71
N CYS A 164 12.02 -2.55 -0.60
CA CYS A 164 12.57 -2.13 0.67
C CYS A 164 13.89 -2.86 0.94
N PRO A 165 15.05 -2.27 0.61
CA PRO A 165 16.35 -2.86 0.89
C PRO A 165 16.76 -2.67 2.35
N PRO A 166 17.80 -3.39 2.84
CA PRO A 166 18.40 -3.08 4.14
C PRO A 166 18.89 -1.64 4.22
N GLY A 167 18.76 -1.02 5.41
CA GLY A 167 19.15 0.39 5.59
C GLY A 167 20.64 0.68 5.33
N GLN A 168 21.52 -0.31 5.48
CA GLN A 168 22.99 -0.17 5.40
C GLN A 168 23.59 -0.71 4.09
N ILE A 169 22.86 -0.66 2.98
CA ILE A 169 23.43 -1.03 1.67
C ILE A 169 24.28 0.11 1.09
N ASP A 170 25.20 -0.25 0.16
CA ASP A 170 26.00 0.75 -0.54
C ASP A 170 25.13 1.67 -1.41
N HIS A 171 25.68 2.85 -1.72
CA HIS A 171 24.97 3.92 -2.43
C HIS A 171 24.48 3.47 -3.82
N ASP A 172 25.28 2.72 -4.58
CA ASP A 172 24.88 2.28 -5.92
C ASP A 172 23.75 1.23 -5.87
N ALA A 173 23.79 0.33 -4.89
CA ALA A 173 22.70 -0.63 -4.66
C ALA A 173 21.42 0.10 -4.20
N ALA A 174 21.55 1.08 -3.30
CA ALA A 174 20.42 1.91 -2.86
C ALA A 174 19.82 2.70 -4.02
N ARG A 175 20.63 3.25 -4.93
CA ARG A 175 20.18 3.93 -6.14
C ARG A 175 19.40 3.00 -7.06
N ARG A 176 19.89 1.80 -7.33
CA ARG A 176 19.18 0.81 -8.17
C ARG A 176 17.83 0.44 -7.57
N SER A 177 17.78 0.23 -6.26
CA SER A 177 16.54 -0.06 -5.53
C SER A 177 15.54 1.09 -5.58
N MET A 178 15.99 2.31 -5.33
CA MET A 178 15.18 3.53 -5.44
C MET A 178 14.59 3.69 -6.85
N GLU A 179 15.42 3.51 -7.88
CA GLU A 179 14.99 3.61 -9.27
C GLU A 179 13.93 2.56 -9.63
N LEU A 180 14.10 1.32 -9.14
CA LEU A 180 13.09 0.27 -9.31
C LEU A 180 11.79 0.62 -8.59
N THR A 181 11.88 1.11 -7.34
CA THR A 181 10.72 1.57 -6.58
C THR A 181 9.94 2.66 -7.32
N LEU A 182 10.62 3.64 -7.93
CA LEU A 182 9.96 4.71 -8.69
C LEU A 182 9.22 4.17 -9.93
N ARG A 183 9.80 3.21 -10.65
CA ARG A 183 9.11 2.57 -11.78
C ARG A 183 7.91 1.73 -11.32
N TRP A 184 8.06 1.02 -10.22
CA TRP A 184 6.96 0.26 -9.60
C TRP A 184 5.85 1.16 -9.03
N ALA A 185 6.22 2.33 -8.49
CA ALA A 185 5.27 3.34 -8.03
C ALA A 185 4.40 3.86 -9.19
N GLN A 186 5.00 4.15 -10.34
CA GLN A 186 4.28 4.56 -11.55
C GLN A 186 3.30 3.45 -12.00
N ARG A 187 3.75 2.19 -12.11
CA ARG A 187 2.94 1.05 -12.47
C ARG A 187 1.80 0.80 -11.47
N SER A 188 2.09 0.92 -10.15
CA SER A 188 1.07 0.83 -9.09
C SER A 188 -0.02 1.87 -9.30
N LYS A 189 0.34 3.12 -9.58
CA LYS A 189 -0.63 4.20 -9.85
C LYS A 189 -1.50 3.90 -11.07
N GLU A 190 -0.91 3.48 -12.17
CA GLU A 190 -1.64 3.14 -13.40
C GLU A 190 -2.62 1.97 -13.17
N ALA A 191 -2.16 0.91 -12.52
CA ALA A 191 -3.00 -0.23 -12.17
C ALA A 191 -4.14 0.15 -11.21
N HIS A 192 -3.85 0.92 -10.16
CA HIS A 192 -4.85 1.40 -9.21
C HIS A 192 -5.92 2.23 -9.88
N VAL A 193 -5.55 3.20 -10.72
CA VAL A 193 -6.49 4.03 -11.49
C VAL A 193 -7.40 3.16 -12.37
N ALA A 194 -6.83 2.22 -13.09
CA ALA A 194 -7.58 1.33 -13.98
C ALA A 194 -8.54 0.40 -13.21
N LEU A 195 -8.13 -0.10 -12.04
CA LEU A 195 -8.98 -0.91 -11.16
C LEU A 195 -10.14 -0.09 -10.58
N GLN A 196 -9.88 1.12 -10.10
CA GLN A 196 -10.91 2.01 -9.55
C GLN A 196 -11.91 2.48 -10.62
N ALA A 197 -11.46 2.61 -11.88
CA ALA A 197 -12.33 2.93 -13.02
C ALA A 197 -13.11 1.72 -13.57
N GLY A 198 -12.90 0.52 -13.03
CA GLY A 198 -13.49 -0.72 -13.54
C GLY A 198 -12.98 -1.13 -14.93
N MET A 199 -11.87 -0.55 -15.39
CA MET A 199 -11.26 -0.84 -16.70
C MET A 199 -10.42 -2.11 -16.70
N LEU A 200 -9.83 -2.46 -15.56
CA LEU A 200 -9.14 -3.73 -15.33
C LEU A 200 -10.04 -4.69 -14.58
N ARG A 201 -10.19 -5.90 -15.10
CA ARG A 201 -10.73 -7.00 -14.31
C ARG A 201 -9.57 -7.62 -13.54
N PRO A 202 -9.72 -7.85 -12.22
CA PRO A 202 -8.67 -8.52 -11.46
C PRO A 202 -8.29 -9.85 -12.12
N SER A 203 -7.00 -10.00 -12.41
CA SER A 203 -6.45 -11.21 -13.03
C SER A 203 -6.16 -12.34 -12.03
N LEU A 204 -6.43 -12.09 -10.76
CA LEU A 204 -6.23 -13.04 -9.65
C LEU A 204 -7.09 -14.30 -9.84
N GLY A 205 -6.65 -15.21 -10.68
CA GLY A 205 -7.34 -16.48 -10.99
C GLY A 205 -6.88 -17.16 -12.28
N GLU A 206 -6.17 -16.47 -13.16
CA GLU A 206 -5.69 -17.04 -14.41
C GLU A 206 -4.15 -17.07 -14.44
N GLY A 207 -3.55 -18.22 -14.08
CA GLY A 207 -2.22 -18.54 -14.56
C GLY A 207 -1.05 -18.52 -13.62
N TRP A 208 -1.17 -18.86 -12.36
CA TRP A 208 0.00 -19.11 -11.50
C TRP A 208 0.11 -20.60 -11.19
N GLY A 209 1.08 -21.26 -11.84
CA GLY A 209 1.65 -22.58 -11.60
C GLY A 209 0.66 -23.71 -11.26
N GLU A 210 0.81 -24.87 -11.88
CA GLU A 210 0.00 -26.09 -11.66
C GLU A 210 -0.01 -26.62 -10.21
N GLY A 211 0.44 -25.85 -9.22
CA GLY A 211 0.48 -26.19 -7.80
C GLY A 211 -0.53 -25.47 -6.91
N LEU A 212 -1.11 -24.35 -7.33
CA LEU A 212 -2.17 -23.67 -6.58
C LEU A 212 -3.52 -24.24 -7.04
N ARG A 213 -4.22 -24.94 -6.15
CA ARG A 213 -5.54 -25.53 -6.40
C ARG A 213 -6.45 -24.48 -7.02
N ARG A 214 -6.84 -24.72 -8.29
CA ARG A 214 -7.92 -24.03 -8.98
C ARG A 214 -9.18 -24.09 -8.12
N ALA A 215 -9.44 -23.07 -7.32
CA ALA A 215 -10.80 -22.72 -7.02
C ALA A 215 -11.39 -22.16 -8.32
N LYS A 216 -12.37 -22.85 -8.92
CA LYS A 216 -13.10 -22.34 -10.07
C LYS A 216 -13.65 -20.97 -9.69
N ALA A 217 -13.07 -19.92 -10.26
CA ALA A 217 -13.59 -18.57 -10.10
C ALA A 217 -14.98 -18.53 -10.73
N SER A 218 -16.01 -18.58 -9.92
CA SER A 218 -17.32 -18.08 -10.31
C SER A 218 -17.16 -16.57 -10.58
N PRO A 219 -17.86 -16.01 -11.59
CA PRO A 219 -17.89 -14.56 -11.78
C PRO A 219 -18.41 -13.94 -10.48
N LEU A 220 -17.51 -13.36 -9.71
CA LEU A 220 -17.89 -12.62 -8.51
C LEU A 220 -18.65 -11.38 -8.94
N PRO A 221 -19.71 -11.01 -8.21
CA PRO A 221 -20.37 -9.74 -8.43
C PRO A 221 -19.33 -8.62 -8.33
N PRO A 222 -19.48 -7.52 -9.09
CA PRO A 222 -18.64 -6.35 -8.92
C PRO A 222 -18.62 -5.99 -7.44
N LEU A 223 -17.46 -5.55 -6.95
CA LEU A 223 -17.37 -4.96 -5.61
C LEU A 223 -18.50 -3.93 -5.50
N PRO A 224 -19.20 -3.84 -4.35
CA PRO A 224 -20.27 -2.86 -4.20
C PRO A 224 -19.67 -1.45 -4.25
N GLY A 225 -19.51 -0.95 -5.46
CA GLY A 225 -19.28 0.43 -5.78
C GLY A 225 -20.63 0.98 -6.23
N GLY A 226 -21.39 1.57 -5.32
CA GLY A 226 -22.54 2.36 -5.68
C GLY A 226 -22.10 3.58 -6.50
N GLU A 227 -22.90 4.01 -7.45
CA GLU A 227 -22.70 5.28 -8.16
C GLU A 227 -22.45 6.38 -7.12
N GLY A 228 -21.22 6.94 -7.07
CA GLY A 228 -20.83 7.99 -6.12
C GLY A 228 -19.84 7.56 -5.03
N GLU A 229 -19.40 6.29 -4.95
CA GLU A 229 -18.35 5.90 -4.01
C GLU A 229 -17.00 6.48 -4.45
N LYS A 230 -16.44 7.30 -3.57
CA LYS A 230 -15.11 7.88 -3.73
C LYS A 230 -14.07 6.76 -3.76
N ARG A 231 -13.07 6.86 -4.66
CA ARG A 231 -12.01 5.85 -4.83
C ARG A 231 -11.16 5.68 -3.56
N GLN A 232 -10.57 4.50 -3.38
CA GLN A 232 -9.52 4.22 -2.41
C GLN A 232 -8.35 5.19 -2.64
N ALA A 233 -7.76 5.76 -1.58
CA ALA A 233 -6.56 6.59 -1.68
C ALA A 233 -5.32 5.71 -1.93
N LEU A 234 -4.39 6.20 -2.74
CA LEU A 234 -3.10 5.55 -2.99
C LEU A 234 -1.96 6.44 -2.48
N PHE A 235 -1.09 5.87 -1.63
CA PHE A 235 0.10 6.55 -1.12
C PHE A 235 1.36 6.05 -1.81
N GLY A 236 2.23 6.99 -2.21
CA GLY A 236 3.58 6.70 -2.67
C GLY A 236 4.54 6.44 -1.51
N ILE A 237 5.61 5.68 -1.77
CA ILE A 237 6.63 5.35 -0.76
C ILE A 237 7.97 5.91 -1.20
N ILE A 238 8.58 6.71 -0.32
CA ILE A 238 9.89 7.34 -0.54
C ILE A 238 10.94 6.36 0.00
N GLN A 239 11.81 5.87 -0.90
CA GLN A 239 12.92 4.98 -0.60
C GLN A 239 14.27 5.68 -0.79
N GLY A 240 15.40 5.03 -0.50
CA GLY A 240 16.75 5.57 -0.64
C GLY A 240 17.74 5.05 0.42
N ALA A 241 17.35 4.01 1.16
CA ALA A 241 18.12 3.45 2.27
C ALA A 241 18.56 4.55 3.26
N SER A 242 19.82 4.55 3.71
CA SER A 242 20.36 5.59 4.61
C SER A 242 21.02 6.77 3.88
N HIS A 243 20.81 6.93 2.57
CA HIS A 243 21.46 7.96 1.75
C HIS A 243 20.53 9.16 1.52
N LEU A 244 20.79 10.29 2.17
CA LEU A 244 19.94 11.49 2.14
C LEU A 244 19.77 12.07 0.73
N ASP A 245 20.82 12.07 -0.10
CA ASP A 245 20.74 12.53 -1.48
C ASP A 245 19.73 11.70 -2.31
N LEU A 246 19.76 10.36 -2.16
CA LEU A 246 18.82 9.47 -2.82
C LEU A 246 17.39 9.64 -2.27
N ARG A 247 17.24 9.86 -0.98
CA ARG A 247 15.94 10.13 -0.38
C ARG A 247 15.30 11.41 -0.88
N ARG A 248 16.08 12.50 -0.99
CA ARG A 248 15.63 13.77 -1.57
C ARG A 248 15.24 13.60 -3.04
N GLU A 249 16.05 12.88 -3.83
CA GLU A 249 15.72 12.54 -5.22
C GLU A 249 14.43 11.73 -5.30
N SER A 250 14.30 10.68 -4.47
CA SER A 250 13.10 9.83 -4.38
C SER A 250 11.86 10.65 -4.02
N LEU A 251 11.96 11.55 -3.02
CA LEU A 251 10.87 12.45 -2.63
C LEU A 251 10.36 13.26 -3.83
N VAL A 252 11.26 13.98 -4.50
CA VAL A 252 10.88 14.84 -5.63
C VAL A 252 10.18 14.01 -6.72
N ARG A 253 10.78 12.92 -7.13
CA ARG A 253 10.27 12.07 -8.23
C ARG A 253 8.97 11.35 -7.84
N THR A 254 8.82 10.93 -6.57
CA THR A 254 7.56 10.32 -6.11
C THR A 254 6.42 11.36 -6.07
N VAL A 255 6.73 12.60 -5.68
CA VAL A 255 5.77 13.72 -5.73
C VAL A 255 5.38 14.05 -7.16
N GLU A 256 6.33 14.02 -8.13
CA GLU A 256 6.04 14.22 -9.56
C GLU A 256 5.12 13.16 -10.15
N ILE A 257 5.25 11.89 -9.71
CA ILE A 257 4.29 10.84 -10.07
C ILE A 257 2.89 11.22 -9.57
N GLY A 258 2.79 11.79 -8.36
CA GLY A 258 1.55 12.32 -7.77
C GLY A 258 0.66 11.23 -7.16
N PHE A 259 0.54 11.25 -5.84
CA PHE A 259 -0.27 10.35 -5.04
C PHE A 259 -1.19 11.14 -4.11
N ASP A 260 -2.13 10.47 -3.47
CA ASP A 260 -3.03 11.11 -2.48
C ASP A 260 -2.31 11.40 -1.15
N GLY A 261 -1.19 10.74 -0.91
CA GLY A 261 -0.31 10.92 0.24
C GLY A 261 1.02 10.20 0.06
N TYR A 262 1.93 10.36 1.01
CA TYR A 262 3.30 9.87 0.92
C TYR A 262 3.74 9.24 2.23
N ALA A 263 4.54 8.19 2.15
CA ALA A 263 5.15 7.53 3.29
C ALA A 263 6.68 7.57 3.18
N ILE A 264 7.35 7.78 4.29
CA ILE A 264 8.80 7.61 4.41
C ILE A 264 9.04 6.12 4.66
N GLY A 265 9.44 5.39 3.61
CA GLY A 265 9.69 3.95 3.67
C GLY A 265 11.12 3.62 4.07
N GLY A 266 11.40 2.33 4.27
CA GLY A 266 12.74 1.80 4.53
C GLY A 266 13.39 2.36 5.78
N LEU A 267 12.62 2.57 6.84
CA LEU A 267 13.10 2.91 8.18
C LEU A 267 12.88 1.73 9.13
N SER A 268 13.71 1.63 10.16
CA SER A 268 13.76 0.49 11.11
C SER A 268 14.05 -0.85 10.42
N VAL A 269 14.92 -0.82 9.41
CA VAL A 269 15.36 -1.98 8.62
C VAL A 269 16.87 -2.29 8.80
N GLY A 270 17.40 -1.94 9.96
CA GLY A 270 18.79 -2.23 10.37
C GLY A 270 19.71 -1.03 10.50
N GLU A 271 19.24 0.17 10.21
CA GLU A 271 19.95 1.41 10.47
C GLU A 271 19.96 1.75 11.97
N GLU A 272 20.94 2.55 12.41
CA GLU A 272 20.99 3.10 13.77
C GLU A 272 19.96 4.21 13.96
N LYS A 273 19.43 4.36 15.20
CA LYS A 273 18.45 5.39 15.52
C LYS A 273 18.84 6.83 15.12
N PRO A 274 20.10 7.27 15.33
CA PRO A 274 20.50 8.61 14.87
C PRO A 274 20.33 8.81 13.37
N VAL A 275 20.67 7.80 12.56
CA VAL A 275 20.49 7.83 11.09
C VAL A 275 19.01 7.92 10.72
N MET A 276 18.18 7.13 11.40
CA MET A 276 16.71 7.18 11.18
C MET A 276 16.16 8.58 11.49
N LEU A 277 16.58 9.20 12.61
CA LEU A 277 16.14 10.55 12.99
C LEU A 277 16.62 11.60 11.99
N GLU A 278 17.87 11.52 11.53
CA GLU A 278 18.43 12.41 10.52
C GLU A 278 17.61 12.35 9.21
N ILE A 279 17.20 11.15 8.78
CA ILE A 279 16.33 10.96 7.60
C ILE A 279 14.97 11.63 7.80
N ILE A 280 14.36 11.46 8.97
CA ILE A 280 13.03 12.03 9.28
C ILE A 280 13.10 13.57 9.33
N GLU A 281 14.20 14.13 9.82
CA GLU A 281 14.41 15.59 9.89
C GLU A 281 14.70 16.20 8.50
N ASP A 282 15.29 15.41 7.57
CA ASP A 282 15.70 15.88 6.25
C ASP A 282 14.57 15.84 5.21
N ILE A 283 13.63 14.90 5.33
CA ILE A 283 12.54 14.63 4.36
C ILE A 283 11.20 15.19 4.86
#